data_2c512d2aa887747a1052631f1787c804
#
_entry.id   2c512d2aa887747a1052631f1787c804
#
_cell.length_a   1.000
_cell.length_b   1.000
_cell.length_c   1.000
_cell.angle_alpha   90.00
_cell.angle_beta   90.00
_cell.angle_gamma   90.00
#
_symmetry.space_group_name_H-M   'P 1'
#
loop_
_entity.id
_entity.type
_entity.pdbx_description
1 polymer ?
#
loop_
_entity_poly.entity_id
_entity_poly.type
_entity_poly.pdbx_seq_one_letter_code
_entity_poly.pdbx_strand_id
1 'polypeptide(L)'
;MKRIPIGIDNFRKIMKEDFYYVDKTKYIDELIYDGSQVKLFTRPRRFGKTLNMSMLKYFFDIRNNEENRKLFNGLDIENSKYIDEQGKYPTILISLKGIKGNTWQENLTQLKILIRELYNEFEYIREVLNESELKVFDNIWLGEINGEYTNSLKNLTAFLYKYYKKEVVLLIDEYDIPLITAYKYGYYDEAINFYKIFLGEALKTNQYLKMGVLTGIIRVIKAGIFSDLNNLKVYSILNKEYSEFFGFTENDVIEALKYFNIEYELPEVKSWYDGYRFGNSELYNPWSILNFLQSKELEPYWVGTSENFLIKNVLKEATTDTNDILENLFNGEDVEEAISGTSDLSILMDSKEVWELLLFSGYLTVKEKIDSDIYSLRLPNKEIKNLFKKEFINTHFGISLFRKTMEALKNLKFNDFEKYFQEIMLKSTSNWDTSKEAFYHGLSLGMLSYLDNDYYVTSNFEAGFGRYDMILEPKNKYNRAFILEFKVSDDENKLEKLSEEAIKQIEEKKYDVNLKARGIENITFVGIAFYGKRLKVSYK
;
A
#
# COMPACT_ATOMS: atom_id res chain seq x y z
N MET A 1 6.75 30.49 0.66
CA MET A 1 6.58 29.07 0.96
C MET A 1 5.94 28.41 -0.25
N LYS A 2 6.53 27.35 -0.80
CA LYS A 2 6.01 26.62 -1.97
C LYS A 2 4.72 25.87 -1.59
N ARG A 3 3.86 25.63 -2.61
CA ARG A 3 2.64 24.83 -2.41
C ARG A 3 2.98 23.34 -2.35
N ILE A 4 2.21 22.57 -1.60
CA ILE A 4 2.37 21.11 -1.49
C ILE A 4 1.66 20.43 -2.68
N PRO A 5 2.33 19.52 -3.43
CA PRO A 5 1.78 18.92 -4.66
C PRO A 5 0.91 17.68 -4.40
N ILE A 6 -0.21 17.81 -3.70
CA ILE A 6 -1.08 16.66 -3.44
C ILE A 6 -1.79 16.21 -4.73
N GLY A 7 -1.61 14.94 -5.09
CA GLY A 7 -2.23 14.34 -6.27
C GLY A 7 -1.63 14.78 -7.61
N ILE A 8 -0.50 15.49 -7.60
CA ILE A 8 0.21 15.90 -8.81
C ILE A 8 1.36 14.91 -9.05
N ASP A 9 1.29 14.16 -10.14
CA ASP A 9 2.26 13.14 -10.56
C ASP A 9 3.02 13.51 -11.84
N ASN A 10 2.85 14.76 -12.32
CA ASN A 10 3.54 15.31 -13.47
C ASN A 10 4.71 16.20 -13.03
N PHE A 11 5.95 15.76 -13.28
CA PHE A 11 7.17 16.47 -12.90
C PHE A 11 7.26 17.87 -13.46
N ARG A 12 6.93 18.05 -14.77
CA ARG A 12 6.94 19.37 -15.42
C ARG A 12 6.00 20.36 -14.73
N LYS A 13 4.82 19.88 -14.32
CA LYS A 13 3.85 20.72 -13.59
C LYS A 13 4.39 21.14 -12.23
N ILE A 14 4.99 20.19 -11.48
CA ILE A 14 5.60 20.47 -10.16
C ILE A 14 6.67 21.56 -10.30
N MET A 15 7.58 21.43 -11.27
CA MET A 15 8.69 22.36 -11.43
C MET A 15 8.24 23.72 -12.01
N LYS A 16 7.37 23.74 -13.03
CA LYS A 16 6.89 25.00 -13.64
C LYS A 16 6.01 25.84 -12.72
N GLU A 17 5.21 25.21 -11.87
CA GLU A 17 4.32 25.90 -10.94
C GLU A 17 4.94 26.11 -9.55
N ASP A 18 6.22 25.83 -9.40
CA ASP A 18 7.03 26.02 -8.19
C ASP A 18 6.42 25.35 -6.94
N PHE A 19 5.99 24.08 -7.09
CA PHE A 19 5.60 23.26 -5.95
C PHE A 19 6.81 22.78 -5.14
N TYR A 20 6.57 22.41 -3.89
CA TYR A 20 7.59 21.73 -3.07
C TYR A 20 7.94 20.37 -3.70
N TYR A 21 9.21 20.14 -3.92
CA TYR A 21 9.72 18.90 -4.51
C TYR A 21 10.89 18.36 -3.67
N VAL A 22 10.82 17.09 -3.29
CA VAL A 22 11.95 16.36 -2.69
C VAL A 22 12.77 15.79 -3.84
N ASP A 23 14.01 16.24 -3.97
CA ASP A 23 14.85 15.87 -5.10
C ASP A 23 15.23 14.39 -5.08
N LYS A 24 14.81 13.67 -6.11
CA LYS A 24 15.14 12.27 -6.37
C LYS A 24 15.85 12.07 -7.70
N THR A 25 16.40 13.15 -8.28
CA THR A 25 17.01 13.11 -9.62
C THR A 25 18.29 12.27 -9.69
N LYS A 26 18.94 11.95 -8.56
CA LYS A 26 20.00 10.93 -8.51
C LYS A 26 19.55 9.54 -8.99
N TYR A 27 18.27 9.28 -9.00
CA TYR A 27 17.70 8.08 -9.62
C TYR A 27 18.12 7.94 -11.08
N ILE A 28 18.24 9.04 -11.81
CA ILE A 28 18.68 9.07 -13.21
C ILE A 28 20.13 8.60 -13.33
N ASP A 29 21.01 9.00 -12.41
CA ASP A 29 22.41 8.59 -12.40
C ASP A 29 22.55 7.08 -12.26
N GLU A 30 21.87 6.51 -11.26
CA GLU A 30 21.90 5.06 -11.06
C GLU A 30 21.27 4.32 -12.24
N LEU A 31 20.20 4.86 -12.81
CA LEU A 31 19.51 4.26 -13.96
C LEU A 31 20.42 4.20 -15.21
N ILE A 32 21.22 5.24 -15.47
CA ILE A 32 22.14 5.28 -16.59
C ILE A 32 23.37 4.41 -16.32
N TYR A 33 23.88 4.42 -15.08
CA TYR A 33 25.01 3.59 -14.67
C TYR A 33 24.72 2.09 -14.76
N ASP A 34 23.48 1.69 -14.46
CA ASP A 34 23.04 0.31 -14.54
C ASP A 34 22.94 -0.17 -15.99
N GLY A 35 23.81 -1.08 -16.37
CA GLY A 35 23.93 -1.60 -17.75
C GLY A 35 22.79 -2.52 -18.20
N SER A 36 21.78 -2.83 -17.37
CA SER A 36 20.63 -3.63 -17.81
C SER A 36 19.75 -2.84 -18.77
N GLN A 37 19.36 -3.48 -19.88
CA GLN A 37 18.58 -2.79 -20.92
C GLN A 37 17.13 -2.55 -20.48
N VAL A 38 16.52 -3.50 -19.76
CA VAL A 38 15.15 -3.40 -19.27
C VAL A 38 15.11 -3.53 -17.75
N LYS A 39 14.46 -2.59 -17.10
CA LYS A 39 14.35 -2.50 -15.65
C LYS A 39 12.90 -2.47 -15.21
N LEU A 40 12.51 -3.32 -14.27
CA LEU A 40 11.20 -3.31 -13.64
C LEU A 40 11.33 -2.90 -12.17
N PHE A 41 10.65 -1.84 -11.79
CA PHE A 41 10.56 -1.38 -10.41
C PHE A 41 9.21 -1.75 -9.81
N THR A 42 9.21 -2.66 -8.84
CA THR A 42 8.00 -2.98 -8.07
C THR A 42 8.04 -2.24 -6.73
N ARG A 43 7.08 -1.35 -6.54
CA ARG A 43 6.94 -0.52 -5.32
C ARG A 43 5.46 -0.42 -4.93
N PRO A 44 5.15 -0.30 -3.65
CA PRO A 44 3.78 -0.09 -3.20
C PRO A 44 3.12 1.14 -3.84
N ARG A 45 1.81 1.25 -3.71
CA ARG A 45 1.08 2.44 -4.19
C ARG A 45 1.51 3.69 -3.43
N ARG A 46 1.48 4.86 -4.11
CA ARG A 46 1.78 6.18 -3.52
C ARG A 46 3.25 6.42 -3.12
N PHE A 47 4.17 5.60 -3.63
CA PHE A 47 5.62 5.78 -3.45
C PHE A 47 6.31 6.50 -4.62
N GLY A 48 5.62 7.36 -5.35
CA GLY A 48 6.23 8.26 -6.35
C GLY A 48 6.56 7.61 -7.69
N LYS A 49 6.10 6.38 -8.02
CA LYS A 49 6.40 5.68 -9.29
C LYS A 49 6.09 6.55 -10.52
N THR A 50 4.85 7.01 -10.65
CA THR A 50 4.39 7.82 -11.79
C THR A 50 5.15 9.14 -11.90
N LEU A 51 5.46 9.80 -10.77
CA LEU A 51 6.26 11.02 -10.75
C LEU A 51 7.68 10.78 -11.28
N ASN A 52 8.33 9.71 -10.84
CA ASN A 52 9.64 9.32 -11.35
C ASN A 52 9.60 8.99 -12.86
N MET A 53 8.58 8.29 -13.34
CA MET A 53 8.39 8.03 -14.78
C MET A 53 8.21 9.33 -15.56
N SER A 54 7.43 10.28 -15.03
CA SER A 54 7.28 11.62 -15.61
C SER A 54 8.61 12.39 -15.64
N MET A 55 9.40 12.33 -14.57
CA MET A 55 10.74 12.90 -14.49
C MET A 55 11.67 12.33 -15.57
N LEU A 56 11.70 11.00 -15.71
CA LEU A 56 12.51 10.33 -16.76
C LEU A 56 12.08 10.76 -18.15
N LYS A 57 10.76 10.86 -18.43
CA LYS A 57 10.25 11.37 -19.71
C LYS A 57 10.87 12.72 -20.04
N TYR A 58 10.77 13.69 -19.12
CA TYR A 58 11.27 15.03 -19.36
C TYR A 58 12.82 15.13 -19.38
N PHE A 59 13.49 14.21 -18.74
CA PHE A 59 14.96 14.16 -18.81
C PHE A 59 15.45 13.65 -20.16
N PHE A 60 14.92 12.53 -20.64
CA PHE A 60 15.45 11.88 -21.85
C PHE A 60 14.87 12.43 -23.16
N ASP A 61 13.63 12.97 -23.14
CA ASP A 61 12.92 13.30 -24.38
C ASP A 61 13.62 14.39 -25.19
N ILE A 62 13.97 14.02 -26.42
CA ILE A 62 14.59 14.92 -27.42
C ILE A 62 13.67 16.07 -27.83
N ARG A 63 12.35 15.90 -27.67
CA ARG A 63 11.37 16.94 -27.97
C ARG A 63 11.39 18.01 -26.88
N ASN A 64 11.34 19.30 -27.30
CA ASN A 64 11.35 20.43 -26.35
C ASN A 64 12.53 20.37 -25.35
N ASN A 65 13.68 19.85 -25.77
CA ASN A 65 14.84 19.59 -24.92
C ASN A 65 15.32 20.85 -24.17
N GLU A 66 15.32 22.03 -24.79
CA GLU A 66 15.73 23.29 -24.15
C GLU A 66 14.80 23.71 -22.99
N GLU A 67 13.47 23.52 -23.16
CA GLU A 67 12.51 23.79 -22.09
C GLU A 67 12.59 22.73 -20.99
N ASN A 68 12.74 21.47 -21.38
CA ASN A 68 12.84 20.37 -20.44
C ASN A 68 14.12 20.47 -19.60
N ARG A 69 15.23 20.94 -20.20
CA ARG A 69 16.48 21.14 -19.47
C ARG A 69 16.32 22.08 -18.28
N LYS A 70 15.56 23.14 -18.42
CA LYS A 70 15.30 24.13 -17.36
C LYS A 70 14.57 23.54 -16.14
N LEU A 71 13.84 22.44 -16.31
CA LEU A 71 13.13 21.78 -15.22
C LEU A 71 14.08 21.16 -14.18
N PHE A 72 15.32 20.91 -14.55
CA PHE A 72 16.33 20.22 -13.72
C PHE A 72 17.34 21.19 -13.11
N ASN A 73 17.21 22.50 -13.36
CA ASN A 73 18.12 23.49 -12.79
C ASN A 73 18.03 23.51 -11.26
N GLY A 74 19.19 23.46 -10.61
CA GLY A 74 19.31 23.42 -9.15
C GLY A 74 19.00 22.07 -8.51
N LEU A 75 18.77 21.02 -9.30
CA LEU A 75 18.60 19.65 -8.81
C LEU A 75 19.92 18.87 -8.89
N ASP A 76 20.03 17.80 -8.10
CA ASP A 76 21.26 17.01 -7.97
C ASP A 76 21.84 16.53 -9.32
N ILE A 77 20.97 16.16 -10.26
CA ILE A 77 21.35 15.68 -11.60
C ILE A 77 22.10 16.73 -12.43
N GLU A 78 21.96 18.02 -12.14
CA GLU A 78 22.65 19.09 -12.86
C GLU A 78 24.18 18.95 -12.73
N ASN A 79 24.64 18.41 -11.60
CA ASN A 79 26.06 18.19 -11.32
C ASN A 79 26.55 16.77 -11.70
N SER A 80 25.71 15.99 -12.34
CA SER A 80 26.04 14.63 -12.73
C SER A 80 26.94 14.57 -13.96
N LYS A 81 27.83 13.59 -14.00
CA LYS A 81 28.57 13.23 -15.22
C LYS A 81 27.68 12.74 -16.37
N TYR A 82 26.43 12.40 -16.08
CA TYR A 82 25.44 11.95 -17.07
C TYR A 82 24.48 13.05 -17.53
N ILE A 83 24.69 14.29 -17.12
CA ILE A 83 23.85 15.41 -17.55
C ILE A 83 23.79 15.57 -19.07
N ASP A 84 24.85 15.15 -19.77
CA ASP A 84 24.90 15.18 -21.22
C ASP A 84 23.94 14.19 -21.90
N GLU A 85 23.38 13.23 -21.20
CA GLU A 85 22.34 12.33 -21.73
C GLU A 85 20.96 12.99 -21.80
N GLN A 86 20.82 14.18 -21.21
CA GLN A 86 19.56 14.93 -21.20
C GLN A 86 19.13 15.39 -22.60
N GLY A 87 17.88 15.08 -22.96
CA GLY A 87 17.27 15.54 -24.21
C GLY A 87 17.83 14.86 -25.47
N LYS A 88 18.39 13.64 -25.35
CA LYS A 88 19.04 12.96 -26.48
C LYS A 88 18.23 11.86 -27.14
N TYR A 89 17.13 11.41 -26.54
CA TYR A 89 16.42 10.22 -27.01
C TYR A 89 14.94 10.51 -27.30
N PRO A 90 14.37 9.99 -28.39
CA PRO A 90 12.92 9.91 -28.48
C PRO A 90 12.41 9.06 -27.33
N THR A 91 11.41 9.59 -26.60
CA THR A 91 10.93 8.96 -25.37
C THR A 91 9.43 8.70 -25.45
N ILE A 92 9.03 7.44 -25.26
CA ILE A 92 7.66 6.99 -25.14
C ILE A 92 7.34 6.83 -23.65
N LEU A 93 6.27 7.45 -23.17
CA LEU A 93 5.67 7.16 -21.87
C LEU A 93 4.24 6.71 -22.06
N ILE A 94 3.93 5.49 -21.64
CA ILE A 94 2.59 4.93 -21.63
C ILE A 94 2.23 4.50 -20.20
N SER A 95 1.05 4.92 -19.71
CA SER A 95 0.55 4.48 -18.40
C SER A 95 -0.68 3.60 -18.58
N LEU A 96 -0.60 2.36 -18.06
CA LEU A 96 -1.70 1.41 -18.13
C LEU A 96 -2.69 1.55 -16.95
N LYS A 97 -2.52 2.56 -16.11
CA LYS A 97 -3.35 2.86 -14.93
C LYS A 97 -4.85 2.91 -15.21
N GLY A 98 -5.22 3.40 -16.39
CA GLY A 98 -6.62 3.57 -16.83
C GLY A 98 -7.28 2.31 -17.37
N ILE A 99 -6.53 1.23 -17.61
CA ILE A 99 -7.05 0.01 -18.22
C ILE A 99 -7.71 -0.88 -17.15
N LYS A 100 -9.03 -0.70 -16.95
CA LYS A 100 -9.80 -1.32 -15.85
C LYS A 100 -11.16 -1.83 -16.34
N GLY A 101 -11.22 -2.41 -17.52
CA GLY A 101 -12.45 -3.02 -18.07
C GLY A 101 -12.93 -4.20 -17.23
N ASN A 102 -14.24 -4.36 -17.07
CA ASN A 102 -14.83 -5.49 -16.37
C ASN A 102 -14.85 -6.78 -17.22
N THR A 103 -14.60 -6.65 -18.50
CA THR A 103 -14.49 -7.75 -19.47
C THR A 103 -13.22 -7.60 -20.29
N TRP A 104 -12.73 -8.70 -20.89
CA TRP A 104 -11.59 -8.63 -21.81
C TRP A 104 -11.81 -7.64 -22.95
N GLN A 105 -13.00 -7.62 -23.54
CA GLN A 105 -13.33 -6.71 -24.66
C GLN A 105 -13.25 -5.23 -24.25
N GLU A 106 -13.72 -4.87 -23.04
CA GLU A 106 -13.60 -3.51 -22.52
C GLU A 106 -12.14 -3.15 -22.25
N ASN A 107 -11.37 -4.06 -21.64
CA ASN A 107 -9.94 -3.89 -21.37
C ASN A 107 -9.17 -3.64 -22.67
N LEU A 108 -9.37 -4.49 -23.68
CA LEU A 108 -8.73 -4.35 -24.98
C LEU A 108 -9.15 -3.05 -25.69
N THR A 109 -10.40 -2.64 -25.57
CA THR A 109 -10.90 -1.39 -26.15
C THR A 109 -10.22 -0.18 -25.52
N GLN A 110 -10.10 -0.14 -24.19
CA GLN A 110 -9.39 0.93 -23.47
C GLN A 110 -7.90 0.98 -23.88
N LEU A 111 -7.25 -0.18 -24.01
CA LEU A 111 -5.87 -0.25 -24.47
C LEU A 111 -5.72 0.27 -25.91
N LYS A 112 -6.62 -0.11 -26.82
CA LYS A 112 -6.62 0.38 -28.21
C LYS A 112 -6.76 1.90 -28.28
N ILE A 113 -7.63 2.49 -27.47
CA ILE A 113 -7.77 3.95 -27.36
C ILE A 113 -6.46 4.57 -26.89
N LEU A 114 -5.86 4.06 -25.83
CA LEU A 114 -4.60 4.56 -25.29
C LEU A 114 -3.45 4.50 -26.32
N ILE A 115 -3.34 3.38 -27.05
CA ILE A 115 -2.32 3.23 -28.11
C ILE A 115 -2.58 4.21 -29.25
N ARG A 116 -3.84 4.44 -29.64
CA ARG A 116 -4.19 5.41 -30.68
C ARG A 116 -3.81 6.83 -30.26
N GLU A 117 -4.06 7.22 -29.01
CA GLU A 117 -3.65 8.52 -28.46
C GLU A 117 -2.12 8.65 -28.50
N LEU A 118 -1.39 7.58 -28.15
CA LEU A 118 0.06 7.54 -28.24
C LEU A 118 0.55 7.75 -29.67
N TYR A 119 -0.05 7.08 -30.67
CA TYR A 119 0.31 7.25 -32.09
C TYR A 119 0.00 8.68 -32.57
N ASN A 120 -1.09 9.27 -32.08
CA ASN A 120 -1.42 10.67 -32.39
C ASN A 120 -0.37 11.66 -31.83
N GLU A 121 0.24 11.39 -30.67
CA GLU A 121 1.34 12.19 -30.12
C GLU A 121 2.56 12.23 -31.06
N PHE A 122 2.74 11.20 -31.88
CA PHE A 122 3.87 11.02 -32.83
C PHE A 122 3.45 11.08 -34.29
N GLU A 123 2.31 11.67 -34.63
CA GLU A 123 1.78 11.75 -36.00
C GLU A 123 2.79 12.30 -37.01
N TYR A 124 3.64 13.24 -36.60
CA TYR A 124 4.64 13.91 -37.45
C TYR A 124 5.68 12.95 -38.05
N ILE A 125 5.90 11.75 -37.47
CA ILE A 125 6.88 10.77 -38.02
C ILE A 125 6.41 10.11 -39.30
N ARG A 126 5.14 10.25 -39.67
CA ARG A 126 4.56 9.68 -40.89
C ARG A 126 5.31 10.10 -42.17
N GLU A 127 5.91 11.29 -42.17
CA GLU A 127 6.64 11.83 -43.32
C GLU A 127 7.88 11.01 -43.75
N VAL A 128 8.46 10.19 -42.85
CA VAL A 128 9.64 9.35 -43.13
C VAL A 128 9.29 7.88 -43.34
N LEU A 129 8.02 7.50 -43.21
CA LEU A 129 7.57 6.11 -43.35
C LEU A 129 7.38 5.77 -44.83
N ASN A 130 7.75 4.54 -45.22
CA ASN A 130 7.39 4.01 -46.53
C ASN A 130 5.91 3.55 -46.57
N GLU A 131 5.40 3.22 -47.73
CA GLU A 131 3.98 2.87 -47.91
C GLU A 131 3.52 1.72 -47.01
N SER A 132 4.34 0.70 -46.80
CA SER A 132 4.02 -0.45 -45.92
C SER A 132 3.97 -0.04 -44.45
N GLU A 133 4.98 0.71 -43.99
CA GLU A 133 5.07 1.24 -42.62
C GLU A 133 3.94 2.23 -42.33
N LEU A 134 3.63 3.11 -43.32
CA LEU A 134 2.54 4.07 -43.20
C LEU A 134 1.20 3.36 -43.04
N LYS A 135 0.97 2.30 -43.78
CA LYS A 135 -0.25 1.47 -43.61
C LYS A 135 -0.35 0.88 -42.20
N VAL A 136 0.74 0.35 -41.66
CA VAL A 136 0.79 -0.17 -40.27
C VAL A 136 0.49 0.94 -39.28
N PHE A 137 1.11 2.09 -39.44
CA PHE A 137 0.89 3.26 -38.58
C PHE A 137 -0.57 3.72 -38.63
N ASP A 138 -1.11 3.91 -39.84
CA ASP A 138 -2.46 4.42 -40.07
C ASP A 138 -3.55 3.46 -39.57
N ASN A 139 -3.38 2.15 -39.72
CA ASN A 139 -4.32 1.17 -39.16
C ASN A 139 -4.49 1.29 -37.65
N ILE A 140 -3.42 1.59 -36.93
CA ILE A 140 -3.46 1.82 -35.48
C ILE A 140 -4.00 3.21 -35.15
N TRP A 141 -3.49 4.23 -35.82
CA TRP A 141 -3.87 5.64 -35.62
C TRP A 141 -5.35 5.91 -35.90
N LEU A 142 -5.90 5.30 -36.96
CA LEU A 142 -7.31 5.38 -37.31
C LEU A 142 -8.20 4.47 -36.47
N GLY A 143 -7.62 3.54 -35.73
CA GLY A 143 -8.36 2.62 -34.86
C GLY A 143 -8.99 1.44 -35.59
N GLU A 144 -8.38 0.98 -36.70
CA GLU A 144 -8.87 -0.13 -37.48
C GLU A 144 -8.97 -1.42 -36.68
N ILE A 145 -9.99 -2.24 -36.93
CA ILE A 145 -10.25 -3.49 -36.21
C ILE A 145 -9.08 -4.47 -36.37
N ASN A 146 -8.47 -4.50 -37.54
CA ASN A 146 -7.35 -5.39 -37.89
C ASN A 146 -5.96 -4.78 -37.58
N GLY A 147 -5.89 -3.71 -36.82
CA GLY A 147 -4.61 -3.13 -36.40
C GLY A 147 -3.80 -4.12 -35.56
N GLU A 148 -2.49 -4.20 -35.82
CA GLU A 148 -1.56 -5.08 -35.09
C GLU A 148 -1.18 -4.50 -33.73
N TYR A 149 -2.15 -4.43 -32.81
CA TYR A 149 -1.95 -3.78 -31.51
C TYR A 149 -0.92 -4.47 -30.62
N THR A 150 -0.72 -5.76 -30.75
CA THR A 150 0.33 -6.50 -30.02
C THR A 150 1.73 -6.04 -30.38
N ASN A 151 1.97 -5.60 -31.60
CA ASN A 151 3.26 -5.10 -32.10
C ASN A 151 3.38 -3.56 -32.03
N SER A 152 2.35 -2.87 -31.58
CA SER A 152 2.26 -1.42 -31.70
C SER A 152 3.44 -0.66 -31.06
N LEU A 153 3.85 -1.02 -29.84
CA LEU A 153 4.99 -0.36 -29.19
C LEU A 153 6.32 -0.65 -29.92
N LYS A 154 6.55 -1.88 -30.37
CA LYS A 154 7.73 -2.23 -31.17
C LYS A 154 7.77 -1.43 -32.47
N ASN A 155 6.66 -1.39 -33.20
CA ASN A 155 6.56 -0.64 -34.45
C ASN A 155 6.83 0.85 -34.22
N LEU A 156 6.26 1.43 -33.15
CA LEU A 156 6.47 2.84 -32.82
C LEU A 156 7.95 3.13 -32.50
N THR A 157 8.65 2.22 -31.78
CA THR A 157 10.09 2.39 -31.53
C THR A 157 10.91 2.35 -32.84
N ALA A 158 10.56 1.46 -33.78
CA ALA A 158 11.21 1.39 -35.09
C ALA A 158 10.98 2.69 -35.91
N PHE A 159 9.77 3.20 -35.92
CA PHE A 159 9.40 4.42 -36.65
C PHE A 159 10.10 5.67 -36.06
N LEU A 160 10.17 5.77 -34.75
CA LEU A 160 10.89 6.84 -34.06
C LEU A 160 12.41 6.76 -34.32
N TYR A 161 12.99 5.56 -34.30
CA TYR A 161 14.39 5.36 -34.66
C TYR A 161 14.65 5.80 -36.11
N LYS A 162 13.73 5.47 -37.02
CA LYS A 162 13.84 5.87 -38.42
C LYS A 162 13.86 7.39 -38.60
N TYR A 163 13.02 8.09 -37.82
CA TYR A 163 12.92 9.56 -37.85
C TYR A 163 14.13 10.24 -37.20
N TYR A 164 14.44 9.90 -35.95
CA TYR A 164 15.46 10.58 -35.15
C TYR A 164 16.89 10.04 -35.33
N LYS A 165 17.06 8.86 -35.92
CA LYS A 165 18.33 8.10 -35.96
C LYS A 165 18.96 7.91 -34.59
N LYS A 166 18.10 7.73 -33.57
CA LYS A 166 18.44 7.52 -32.17
C LYS A 166 17.57 6.40 -31.60
N GLU A 167 18.19 5.59 -30.75
CA GLU A 167 17.46 4.58 -29.98
C GLU A 167 16.41 5.24 -29.07
N VAL A 168 15.36 4.49 -28.72
CA VAL A 168 14.17 4.96 -28.00
C VAL A 168 14.23 4.59 -26.53
N VAL A 169 13.87 5.51 -25.66
CA VAL A 169 13.56 5.21 -24.24
C VAL A 169 12.09 4.90 -24.13
N LEU A 170 11.75 3.70 -23.63
CA LEU A 170 10.38 3.23 -23.46
C LEU A 170 10.03 3.12 -21.97
N LEU A 171 9.08 3.93 -21.52
CA LEU A 171 8.62 4.03 -20.16
C LEU A 171 7.19 3.50 -20.06
N ILE A 172 6.96 2.46 -19.23
CA ILE A 172 5.66 1.81 -19.06
C ILE A 172 5.27 1.86 -17.59
N ASP A 173 4.30 2.72 -17.26
CA ASP A 173 3.84 2.90 -15.88
C ASP A 173 2.63 2.01 -15.56
N GLU A 174 2.62 1.44 -14.35
CA GLU A 174 1.56 0.58 -13.81
C GLU A 174 1.20 -0.60 -14.76
N TYR A 175 2.22 -1.33 -15.24
CA TYR A 175 2.09 -2.41 -16.23
C TYR A 175 1.18 -3.55 -15.77
N ASP A 176 1.04 -3.76 -14.48
CA ASP A 176 0.33 -4.85 -13.83
C ASP A 176 -1.18 -4.57 -13.60
N ILE A 177 -1.62 -3.33 -13.71
CA ILE A 177 -3.03 -2.95 -13.47
C ILE A 177 -4.02 -3.69 -14.37
N PRO A 178 -3.80 -3.81 -15.70
CA PRO A 178 -4.71 -4.58 -16.57
C PRO A 178 -4.83 -6.04 -16.16
N LEU A 179 -3.74 -6.64 -15.66
CA LEU A 179 -3.69 -8.05 -15.25
C LEU A 179 -4.36 -8.27 -13.89
N ILE A 180 -4.12 -7.37 -12.93
CA ILE A 180 -4.83 -7.38 -11.63
C ILE A 180 -6.34 -7.23 -11.87
N THR A 181 -6.74 -6.36 -12.80
CA THR A 181 -8.14 -6.16 -13.16
C THR A 181 -8.72 -7.41 -13.83
N ALA A 182 -7.99 -8.00 -14.76
CA ALA A 182 -8.39 -9.22 -15.45
C ALA A 182 -8.57 -10.40 -14.47
N TYR A 183 -7.67 -10.52 -13.51
CA TYR A 183 -7.79 -11.50 -12.43
C TYR A 183 -9.08 -11.27 -11.61
N LYS A 184 -9.31 -10.04 -11.17
CA LYS A 184 -10.49 -9.66 -10.38
C LYS A 184 -11.81 -10.02 -11.06
N TYR A 185 -11.89 -9.91 -12.39
CA TYR A 185 -13.10 -10.13 -13.17
C TYR A 185 -13.13 -11.43 -13.96
N GLY A 186 -12.13 -12.32 -13.79
CA GLY A 186 -12.14 -13.69 -14.30
C GLY A 186 -11.81 -13.86 -15.79
N TYR A 187 -11.09 -12.91 -16.41
CA TYR A 187 -10.60 -13.00 -17.80
C TYR A 187 -9.06 -12.92 -17.88
N TYR A 188 -8.39 -13.48 -16.87
CA TYR A 188 -6.93 -13.39 -16.73
C TYR A 188 -6.18 -14.06 -17.87
N ASP A 189 -6.64 -15.23 -18.34
CA ASP A 189 -5.97 -16.00 -19.39
C ASP A 189 -5.94 -15.27 -20.74
N GLU A 190 -7.02 -14.59 -21.11
CA GLU A 190 -7.07 -13.78 -22.33
C GLU A 190 -6.13 -12.57 -22.23
N ALA A 191 -6.17 -11.90 -21.09
CA ALA A 191 -5.34 -10.72 -20.86
C ALA A 191 -3.84 -11.08 -20.87
N ILE A 192 -3.43 -12.14 -20.15
CA ILE A 192 -2.02 -12.54 -20.06
C ILE A 192 -1.43 -12.92 -21.42
N ASN A 193 -2.20 -13.65 -22.25
CA ASN A 193 -1.76 -14.02 -23.59
C ASN A 193 -1.50 -12.80 -24.46
N PHE A 194 -2.33 -11.77 -24.37
CA PHE A 194 -2.13 -10.53 -25.12
C PHE A 194 -0.93 -9.73 -24.58
N TYR A 195 -0.88 -9.46 -23.26
CA TYR A 195 0.14 -8.61 -22.66
C TYR A 195 1.53 -9.26 -22.74
N LYS A 196 1.63 -10.59 -22.74
CA LYS A 196 2.89 -11.30 -22.97
C LYS A 196 3.49 -10.95 -24.34
N ILE A 197 2.69 -10.94 -25.39
CA ILE A 197 3.14 -10.59 -26.74
C ILE A 197 3.43 -9.08 -26.80
N PHE A 198 2.52 -8.25 -26.32
CA PHE A 198 2.61 -6.79 -26.36
C PHE A 198 3.87 -6.25 -25.69
N LEU A 199 4.17 -6.70 -24.46
CA LEU A 199 5.37 -6.30 -23.74
C LEU A 199 6.62 -7.04 -24.24
N GLY A 200 6.48 -8.32 -24.57
CA GLY A 200 7.57 -9.13 -25.08
C GLY A 200 8.16 -8.56 -26.37
N GLU A 201 7.33 -8.26 -27.36
CA GLU A 201 7.78 -7.67 -28.63
C GLU A 201 8.41 -6.28 -28.46
N ALA A 202 7.91 -5.47 -27.55
CA ALA A 202 8.43 -4.14 -27.31
C ALA A 202 9.80 -4.14 -26.59
N LEU A 203 10.05 -5.15 -25.72
CA LEU A 203 11.18 -5.14 -24.79
C LEU A 203 12.25 -6.18 -25.11
N LYS A 204 11.86 -7.33 -25.73
CA LYS A 204 12.79 -8.41 -26.04
C LYS A 204 13.45 -8.19 -27.40
N THR A 205 14.78 -8.28 -27.43
CA THR A 205 15.54 -8.18 -28.68
C THR A 205 15.14 -7.02 -29.62
N ASN A 206 14.64 -5.95 -29.05
CA ASN A 206 14.26 -4.75 -29.78
C ASN A 206 15.52 -3.90 -30.04
N GLN A 207 16.06 -3.97 -31.25
CA GLN A 207 17.29 -3.26 -31.64
C GLN A 207 17.16 -1.73 -31.65
N TYR A 208 15.95 -1.20 -31.53
CA TYR A 208 15.67 0.23 -31.49
C TYR A 208 15.55 0.76 -30.08
N LEU A 209 15.62 -0.13 -29.05
CA LEU A 209 15.43 0.20 -27.66
C LEU A 209 16.76 0.57 -26.99
N LYS A 210 16.89 1.81 -26.54
CA LYS A 210 17.98 2.27 -25.67
C LYS A 210 17.82 1.69 -24.27
N MET A 211 16.63 1.87 -23.71
CA MET A 211 16.31 1.44 -22.36
C MET A 211 14.79 1.27 -22.22
N GLY A 212 14.35 0.22 -21.54
CA GLY A 212 12.99 0.01 -21.08
C GLY A 212 12.89 0.18 -19.56
N VAL A 213 11.96 0.99 -19.08
CA VAL A 213 11.67 1.11 -17.65
C VAL A 213 10.20 0.83 -17.42
N LEU A 214 9.91 -0.14 -16.54
CA LEU A 214 8.57 -0.51 -16.15
C LEU A 214 8.35 -0.23 -14.66
N THR A 215 7.13 0.15 -14.31
CA THR A 215 6.72 0.22 -12.89
C THR A 215 5.44 -0.58 -12.65
N GLY A 216 5.35 -1.18 -11.47
CA GLY A 216 4.17 -1.91 -10.99
C GLY A 216 4.19 -2.07 -9.48
N ILE A 217 3.24 -2.83 -8.95
CA ILE A 217 3.18 -3.21 -7.54
C ILE A 217 3.81 -4.59 -7.36
N ILE A 218 3.49 -5.52 -8.24
CA ILE A 218 3.90 -6.92 -8.20
C ILE A 218 4.69 -7.32 -9.44
N ARG A 219 5.44 -8.41 -9.32
CA ARG A 219 6.12 -9.04 -10.44
C ARG A 219 5.27 -10.21 -10.93
N VAL A 220 4.71 -10.11 -12.12
CA VAL A 220 3.91 -11.19 -12.74
C VAL A 220 4.85 -12.10 -13.55
N ILE A 221 5.29 -13.23 -12.96
CA ILE A 221 6.32 -14.10 -13.58
C ILE A 221 5.77 -15.39 -14.16
N LYS A 222 4.99 -16.16 -13.39
CA LYS A 222 4.58 -17.52 -13.78
C LYS A 222 3.72 -17.57 -15.05
N ALA A 223 2.99 -16.49 -15.33
CA ALA A 223 2.22 -16.38 -16.57
C ALA A 223 3.09 -16.17 -17.83
N GLY A 224 4.42 -16.14 -17.68
CA GLY A 224 5.34 -16.10 -18.82
C GLY A 224 5.49 -14.75 -19.51
N ILE A 225 4.98 -13.64 -18.91
CA ILE A 225 5.18 -12.28 -19.50
C ILE A 225 6.67 -11.99 -19.65
N PHE A 226 7.43 -12.32 -18.62
CA PHE A 226 8.86 -12.02 -18.56
C PHE A 226 9.78 -13.24 -18.57
N SER A 227 9.22 -14.47 -18.67
CA SER A 227 10.04 -15.71 -18.68
C SER A 227 11.02 -15.76 -19.82
N ASP A 228 10.67 -15.10 -20.92
CA ASP A 228 11.49 -15.05 -22.12
C ASP A 228 12.37 -13.79 -22.22
N LEU A 229 12.31 -12.87 -21.26
CA LEU A 229 13.09 -11.62 -21.25
C LEU A 229 14.41 -11.82 -20.49
N ASN A 230 15.45 -12.26 -21.19
CA ASN A 230 16.80 -12.41 -20.60
C ASN A 230 17.47 -11.06 -20.24
N ASN A 231 16.95 -9.95 -20.77
CA ASN A 231 17.46 -8.60 -20.57
C ASN A 231 16.72 -7.81 -19.48
N LEU A 232 15.77 -8.42 -18.77
CA LEU A 232 15.01 -7.79 -17.69
C LEU A 232 15.73 -7.96 -16.34
N LYS A 233 15.97 -6.85 -15.65
CA LYS A 233 16.36 -6.82 -14.24
C LYS A 233 15.23 -6.25 -13.39
N VAL A 234 14.88 -6.94 -12.31
CA VAL A 234 13.79 -6.56 -11.42
C VAL A 234 14.34 -5.99 -10.13
N TYR A 235 13.82 -4.84 -9.73
CA TYR A 235 14.15 -4.15 -8.51
C TYR A 235 12.90 -4.04 -7.64
N SER A 236 12.76 -4.96 -6.68
CA SER A 236 11.68 -4.96 -5.70
C SER A 236 12.06 -4.19 -4.44
N ILE A 237 11.15 -4.16 -3.47
CA ILE A 237 11.44 -3.61 -2.13
C ILE A 237 12.50 -4.40 -1.36
N LEU A 238 12.83 -5.62 -1.79
CA LEU A 238 13.86 -6.45 -1.18
C LEU A 238 15.28 -6.09 -1.62
N ASN A 239 15.43 -5.33 -2.72
CA ASN A 239 16.71 -4.93 -3.28
C ASN A 239 17.26 -3.68 -2.61
N LYS A 240 18.60 -3.62 -2.47
CA LYS A 240 19.31 -2.45 -1.92
C LYS A 240 19.40 -1.30 -2.93
N GLU A 241 19.57 -1.67 -4.20
CA GLU A 241 19.64 -0.71 -5.30
C GLU A 241 18.31 0.02 -5.43
N TYR A 242 18.37 1.30 -5.71
CA TYR A 242 17.22 2.19 -5.90
C TYR A 242 16.28 2.29 -4.69
N SER A 243 16.73 1.93 -3.50
CA SER A 243 15.87 1.90 -2.30
C SER A 243 15.31 3.28 -1.93
N GLU A 244 16.11 4.37 -2.04
CA GLU A 244 15.75 5.70 -1.53
C GLU A 244 15.02 6.61 -2.52
N PHE A 245 14.89 6.18 -3.81
CA PHE A 245 14.25 7.01 -4.83
C PHE A 245 12.73 6.89 -4.87
N PHE A 246 12.19 5.89 -4.19
CA PHE A 246 10.76 5.65 -4.09
C PHE A 246 10.33 5.75 -2.62
N GLY A 247 9.93 6.93 -2.19
CA GLY A 247 9.62 7.20 -0.79
C GLY A 247 10.39 8.42 -0.26
N PHE A 248 10.10 8.83 0.98
CA PHE A 248 10.85 9.86 1.67
C PHE A 248 11.72 9.24 2.76
N THR A 249 12.98 9.65 2.81
CA THR A 249 13.89 9.32 3.91
C THR A 249 13.56 10.16 5.14
N GLU A 250 14.07 9.80 6.31
CA GLU A 250 13.92 10.60 7.53
C GLU A 250 14.45 12.03 7.35
N ASN A 251 15.58 12.19 6.64
CA ASN A 251 16.12 13.52 6.32
C ASN A 251 15.17 14.33 5.43
N ASP A 252 14.56 13.74 4.41
CA ASP A 252 13.58 14.41 3.57
C ASP A 252 12.40 14.94 4.41
N VAL A 253 11.93 14.15 5.38
CA VAL A 253 10.83 14.53 6.27
C VAL A 253 11.25 15.64 7.22
N ILE A 254 12.43 15.55 7.84
CA ILE A 254 12.97 16.59 8.73
C ILE A 254 13.10 17.93 7.98
N GLU A 255 13.64 17.90 6.76
CA GLU A 255 13.77 19.09 5.91
C GLU A 255 12.41 19.68 5.53
N ALA A 256 11.43 18.84 5.21
CA ALA A 256 10.08 19.26 4.90
C ALA A 256 9.38 19.91 6.11
N LEU A 257 9.47 19.30 7.31
CA LEU A 257 8.91 19.86 8.55
C LEU A 257 9.50 21.25 8.84
N LYS A 258 10.82 21.40 8.71
CA LYS A 258 11.51 22.70 8.88
C LYS A 258 11.04 23.72 7.84
N TYR A 259 10.96 23.32 6.56
CA TYR A 259 10.57 24.22 5.48
C TYR A 259 9.16 24.78 5.67
N PHE A 260 8.22 23.94 6.14
CA PHE A 260 6.82 24.32 6.36
C PHE A 260 6.55 24.88 7.77
N ASN A 261 7.57 25.04 8.62
CA ASN A 261 7.45 25.49 10.01
C ASN A 261 6.40 24.68 10.79
N ILE A 262 6.50 23.36 10.72
CA ILE A 262 5.60 22.45 11.42
C ILE A 262 6.32 21.94 12.67
N GLU A 263 5.78 22.33 13.85
CA GLU A 263 6.26 21.88 15.14
C GLU A 263 5.55 20.57 15.50
N TYR A 264 6.24 19.46 15.29
CA TYR A 264 5.79 18.13 15.67
C TYR A 264 6.98 17.31 16.19
N GLU A 265 6.72 16.47 17.18
CA GLU A 265 7.73 15.51 17.64
C GLU A 265 7.95 14.45 16.56
N LEU A 266 9.17 14.37 16.02
CA LEU A 266 9.53 13.43 14.96
C LEU A 266 9.13 11.97 15.28
N PRO A 267 9.28 11.45 16.53
CA PRO A 267 8.83 10.11 16.89
C PRO A 267 7.34 9.88 16.68
N GLU A 268 6.51 10.90 16.82
CA GLU A 268 5.07 10.81 16.60
C GLU A 268 4.75 10.67 15.10
N VAL A 269 5.33 11.53 14.25
CA VAL A 269 5.23 11.45 12.79
C VAL A 269 5.75 10.10 12.30
N LYS A 270 6.89 9.65 12.83
CA LYS A 270 7.50 8.35 12.55
C LYS A 270 6.53 7.20 12.84
N SER A 271 5.90 7.21 14.01
CA SER A 271 4.96 6.16 14.42
C SER A 271 3.74 6.03 13.48
N TRP A 272 3.36 7.11 12.79
CA TRP A 272 2.22 7.15 11.89
C TRP A 272 2.56 6.78 10.44
N TYR A 273 3.71 7.20 9.89
CA TYR A 273 3.95 7.19 8.44
C TYR A 273 5.25 6.54 7.99
N ASP A 274 6.15 6.21 8.93
CA ASP A 274 7.41 5.52 8.66
C ASP A 274 7.24 3.98 8.61
N GLY A 275 8.36 3.28 8.62
CA GLY A 275 8.44 1.84 8.81
C GLY A 275 8.38 1.02 7.53
N TYR A 276 8.37 1.65 6.36
CA TYR A 276 8.52 0.93 5.09
C TYR A 276 10.00 0.67 4.81
N ARG A 277 10.41 -0.58 4.85
CA ARG A 277 11.80 -0.95 4.57
C ARG A 277 11.97 -1.42 3.14
N PHE A 278 12.77 -0.67 2.37
CA PHE A 278 13.22 -1.05 1.03
C PHE A 278 14.71 -1.32 1.08
N GLY A 279 15.12 -2.58 0.85
CA GLY A 279 16.49 -2.99 1.03
C GLY A 279 17.03 -2.64 2.42
N ASN A 280 17.95 -1.68 2.49
CA ASN A 280 18.55 -1.20 3.74
C ASN A 280 17.95 0.11 4.25
N SER A 281 17.05 0.76 3.50
CA SER A 281 16.52 2.09 3.81
C SER A 281 15.15 2.00 4.46
N GLU A 282 14.93 2.72 5.56
CA GLU A 282 13.60 2.97 6.13
C GLU A 282 13.01 4.23 5.49
N LEU A 283 11.74 4.16 5.10
CA LEU A 283 11.09 5.18 4.31
C LEU A 283 9.69 5.49 4.85
N TYR A 284 9.32 6.76 4.66
CA TYR A 284 7.97 7.25 4.87
C TYR A 284 7.18 7.21 3.57
N ASN A 285 5.88 6.98 3.67
CA ASN A 285 4.98 7.10 2.53
C ASN A 285 4.85 8.57 2.10
N PRO A 286 5.24 8.95 0.86
CA PRO A 286 5.19 10.35 0.42
C PRO A 286 3.79 10.96 0.43
N TRP A 287 2.77 10.17 0.08
CA TRP A 287 1.39 10.64 0.07
C TRP A 287 0.92 11.03 1.48
N SER A 288 1.19 10.18 2.47
CA SER A 288 0.79 10.45 3.86
C SER A 288 1.52 11.65 4.41
N ILE A 289 2.84 11.75 4.17
CA ILE A 289 3.63 12.92 4.60
C ILE A 289 3.14 14.22 3.95
N LEU A 290 2.91 14.25 2.62
CA LEU A 290 2.43 15.47 1.94
C LEU A 290 1.06 15.92 2.46
N ASN A 291 0.14 14.98 2.72
CA ASN A 291 -1.15 15.32 3.31
C ASN A 291 -1.02 15.82 4.75
N PHE A 292 -0.19 15.18 5.56
CA PHE A 292 0.12 15.64 6.91
C PHE A 292 0.73 17.06 6.91
N LEU A 293 1.68 17.34 6.03
CA LEU A 293 2.27 18.69 5.90
C LEU A 293 1.21 19.75 5.55
N GLN A 294 0.17 19.39 4.80
CA GLN A 294 -0.91 20.31 4.44
C GLN A 294 -1.94 20.48 5.54
N SER A 295 -2.41 19.41 6.16
CA SER A 295 -3.46 19.45 7.19
C SER A 295 -2.92 19.82 8.58
N LYS A 296 -1.66 19.44 8.84
CA LYS A 296 -1.01 19.47 10.17
C LYS A 296 -1.71 18.58 11.19
N GLU A 297 -2.36 17.52 10.73
CA GLU A 297 -3.06 16.55 11.58
C GLU A 297 -2.54 15.14 11.27
N LEU A 298 -2.39 14.31 12.31
CA LEU A 298 -1.95 12.93 12.16
C LEU A 298 -3.17 12.03 11.91
N GLU A 299 -3.42 11.71 10.63
CA GLU A 299 -4.57 10.94 10.16
C GLU A 299 -4.17 9.86 9.15
N PRO A 300 -5.01 8.83 8.92
CA PRO A 300 -4.75 7.76 7.96
C PRO A 300 -5.03 8.20 6.51
N TYR A 301 -4.10 8.89 5.87
CA TYR A 301 -4.25 9.45 4.51
C TYR A 301 -4.13 8.43 3.39
N TRP A 302 -3.26 7.45 3.52
CA TRP A 302 -3.03 6.43 2.49
C TRP A 302 -4.24 5.50 2.31
N VAL A 303 -4.89 5.19 3.41
CA VAL A 303 -6.02 4.28 3.52
C VAL A 303 -7.23 4.70 2.67
N GLY A 304 -7.51 6.01 2.60
CA GLY A 304 -8.65 6.56 1.84
C GLY A 304 -8.50 6.50 0.33
N THR A 305 -7.32 6.14 -0.19
CA THR A 305 -6.98 6.27 -1.62
C THR A 305 -6.82 4.95 -2.36
N SER A 306 -6.71 3.82 -1.64
CA SER A 306 -6.53 2.49 -2.24
C SER A 306 -7.84 1.71 -2.26
N GLU A 307 -8.08 0.97 -3.35
CA GLU A 307 -9.08 -0.08 -3.32
C GLU A 307 -8.57 -1.17 -2.36
N ASN A 308 -9.15 -1.29 -1.18
CA ASN A 308 -8.81 -2.29 -0.16
C ASN A 308 -9.24 -3.72 -0.56
N PHE A 309 -9.43 -3.94 -1.87
CA PHE A 309 -9.86 -5.21 -2.43
C PHE A 309 -8.95 -6.37 -2.01
N LEU A 310 -7.63 -6.16 -2.05
CA LEU A 310 -6.66 -7.20 -1.70
C LEU A 310 -6.81 -7.63 -0.24
N ILE A 311 -6.82 -6.67 0.71
CA ILE A 311 -7.03 -6.98 2.13
C ILE A 311 -8.38 -7.65 2.36
N LYS A 312 -9.45 -7.13 1.73
CA LYS A 312 -10.80 -7.71 1.91
C LYS A 312 -10.87 -9.17 1.47
N ASN A 313 -10.20 -9.50 0.36
CA ASN A 313 -10.15 -10.89 -0.12
C ASN A 313 -9.32 -11.76 0.83
N VAL A 314 -8.14 -11.28 1.25
CA VAL A 314 -7.30 -11.98 2.23
C VAL A 314 -8.08 -12.29 3.49
N LEU A 315 -8.76 -11.30 4.07
CA LEU A 315 -9.53 -11.46 5.29
C LEU A 315 -10.76 -12.36 5.08
N LYS A 316 -11.37 -12.36 3.90
CA LYS A 316 -12.55 -13.18 3.58
C LYS A 316 -12.20 -14.65 3.40
N GLU A 317 -11.04 -14.95 2.83
CA GLU A 317 -10.58 -16.29 2.49
C GLU A 317 -9.56 -16.85 3.51
N ALA A 318 -9.30 -16.08 4.59
CA ALA A 318 -8.35 -16.43 5.62
C ALA A 318 -8.70 -17.77 6.29
N THR A 319 -7.71 -18.66 6.35
CA THR A 319 -7.76 -19.90 7.14
C THR A 319 -7.55 -19.61 8.62
N THR A 320 -7.73 -20.60 9.49
CA THR A 320 -7.44 -20.48 10.92
C THR A 320 -5.99 -20.02 11.14
N ASP A 321 -5.02 -20.67 10.47
CA ASP A 321 -3.60 -20.32 10.59
C ASP A 321 -3.31 -18.88 10.14
N THR A 322 -3.95 -18.43 9.04
CA THR A 322 -3.83 -17.05 8.55
C THR A 322 -4.38 -16.05 9.57
N ASN A 323 -5.48 -16.37 10.24
CA ASN A 323 -6.07 -15.52 11.27
C ASN A 323 -5.17 -15.42 12.51
N ASP A 324 -4.56 -16.51 12.96
CA ASP A 324 -3.63 -16.52 14.10
C ASP A 324 -2.39 -15.63 13.79
N ILE A 325 -1.87 -15.70 12.58
CA ILE A 325 -0.77 -14.83 12.13
C ILE A 325 -1.19 -13.35 12.07
N LEU A 326 -2.40 -13.06 11.56
CA LEU A 326 -2.93 -11.69 11.55
C LEU A 326 -3.13 -11.15 12.97
N GLU A 327 -3.56 -11.98 13.91
CA GLU A 327 -3.70 -11.58 15.32
C GLU A 327 -2.34 -11.22 15.93
N ASN A 328 -1.31 -12.02 15.70
CA ASN A 328 0.06 -11.72 16.14
C ASN A 328 0.53 -10.37 15.58
N LEU A 329 0.31 -10.10 14.30
CA LEU A 329 0.62 -8.81 13.68
C LEU A 329 -0.15 -7.64 14.32
N PHE A 330 -1.43 -7.83 14.68
CA PHE A 330 -2.24 -6.80 15.36
C PHE A 330 -1.74 -6.52 16.78
N ASN A 331 -1.24 -7.53 17.46
CA ASN A 331 -0.62 -7.39 18.78
C ASN A 331 0.77 -6.74 18.71
N GLY A 332 1.29 -6.52 17.51
CA GLY A 332 2.59 -5.91 17.26
C GLY A 332 3.74 -6.90 17.28
N GLU A 333 3.43 -8.18 17.18
CA GLU A 333 4.41 -9.25 17.03
C GLU A 333 4.86 -9.32 15.56
N ASP A 334 6.09 -9.78 15.35
CA ASP A 334 6.61 -10.03 14.03
C ASP A 334 6.28 -11.47 13.62
N VAL A 335 6.11 -11.72 12.33
CA VAL A 335 5.82 -13.04 11.79
C VAL A 335 6.87 -13.46 10.78
N GLU A 336 7.25 -14.73 10.78
CA GLU A 336 8.25 -15.27 9.87
C GLU A 336 7.57 -15.97 8.70
N GLU A 337 7.82 -15.48 7.47
CA GLU A 337 7.20 -16.02 6.26
C GLU A 337 8.21 -16.17 5.12
N ALA A 338 7.96 -17.16 4.27
CA ALA A 338 8.75 -17.38 3.05
C ALA A 338 8.31 -16.40 1.96
N ILE A 339 9.25 -15.58 1.46
CA ILE A 339 9.03 -14.59 0.42
C ILE A 339 9.94 -14.90 -0.76
N SER A 340 9.38 -15.44 -1.84
CA SER A 340 10.14 -15.82 -3.03
C SER A 340 10.50 -14.63 -3.93
N GLY A 341 9.75 -13.54 -3.86
CA GLY A 341 9.84 -12.40 -4.78
C GLY A 341 9.44 -12.74 -6.23
N THR A 342 8.83 -13.89 -6.44
CA THR A 342 8.55 -14.44 -7.78
C THR A 342 7.09 -14.92 -7.94
N SER A 343 6.16 -14.34 -7.21
CA SER A 343 4.77 -14.82 -7.15
C SER A 343 3.94 -14.50 -8.38
N ASP A 344 3.06 -15.42 -8.74
CA ASP A 344 2.04 -15.24 -9.77
C ASP A 344 0.73 -14.74 -9.15
N LEU A 345 0.00 -13.88 -9.87
CA LEU A 345 -1.34 -13.43 -9.45
C LEU A 345 -2.31 -14.58 -9.21
N SER A 346 -2.22 -15.67 -9.97
CA SER A 346 -3.07 -16.85 -9.79
C SER A 346 -2.77 -17.64 -8.53
N ILE A 347 -1.55 -17.52 -7.99
CA ILE A 347 -1.07 -18.22 -6.80
C ILE A 347 -1.15 -17.30 -5.57
N LEU A 348 -1.10 -15.98 -5.77
CA LEU A 348 -1.20 -14.97 -4.71
C LEU A 348 -2.54 -15.02 -3.94
N MET A 349 -3.53 -15.75 -4.45
CA MET A 349 -4.80 -16.01 -3.77
C MET A 349 -4.85 -17.39 -3.10
N ASP A 350 -3.80 -18.20 -3.24
CA ASP A 350 -3.60 -19.37 -2.39
C ASP A 350 -3.13 -18.90 -1.01
N SER A 351 -3.70 -19.45 0.05
CA SER A 351 -3.52 -19.02 1.44
C SER A 351 -2.06 -18.93 1.92
N LYS A 352 -1.12 -19.52 1.19
CA LYS A 352 0.31 -19.52 1.52
C LYS A 352 1.11 -18.34 0.94
N GLU A 353 0.65 -17.71 -0.13
CA GLU A 353 1.38 -16.61 -0.80
C GLU A 353 0.77 -15.22 -0.52
N VAL A 354 -0.25 -15.16 0.32
CA VAL A 354 -0.94 -13.94 0.71
C VAL A 354 0.00 -12.92 1.37
N TRP A 355 1.01 -13.40 2.11
CA TRP A 355 1.99 -12.57 2.80
C TRP A 355 2.86 -11.79 1.84
N GLU A 356 3.25 -12.42 0.72
CA GLU A 356 4.00 -11.77 -0.34
C GLU A 356 3.20 -10.66 -1.01
N LEU A 357 1.91 -10.90 -1.29
CA LEU A 357 1.01 -9.89 -1.82
C LEU A 357 0.84 -8.69 -0.88
N LEU A 358 0.65 -8.95 0.42
CA LEU A 358 0.54 -7.90 1.43
C LEU A 358 1.84 -7.10 1.57
N LEU A 359 2.99 -7.77 1.49
CA LEU A 359 4.30 -7.15 1.54
C LEU A 359 4.53 -6.21 0.34
N PHE A 360 4.39 -6.70 -0.90
CA PHE A 360 4.63 -5.87 -2.09
C PHE A 360 3.59 -4.78 -2.31
N SER A 361 2.37 -4.97 -1.80
CA SER A 361 1.34 -3.92 -1.79
C SER A 361 1.54 -2.85 -0.71
N GLY A 362 2.46 -3.06 0.24
CA GLY A 362 2.80 -2.11 1.31
C GLY A 362 1.93 -2.20 2.56
N TYR A 363 1.21 -3.30 2.73
CA TYR A 363 0.47 -3.57 3.97
C TYR A 363 1.34 -4.20 5.05
N LEU A 364 2.40 -4.89 4.64
CA LEU A 364 3.46 -5.38 5.51
C LEU A 364 4.79 -4.75 5.10
N THR A 365 5.76 -4.85 5.98
CA THR A 365 7.15 -4.47 5.73
C THR A 365 8.10 -5.53 6.27
N VAL A 366 9.32 -5.57 5.72
CA VAL A 366 10.38 -6.44 6.21
C VAL A 366 10.99 -5.81 7.46
N LYS A 367 11.05 -6.54 8.56
CA LYS A 367 11.86 -6.19 9.72
C LYS A 367 13.31 -6.60 9.49
N GLU A 368 13.52 -7.87 9.16
CA GLU A 368 14.84 -8.44 8.86
C GLU A 368 14.71 -9.69 7.98
N LYS A 369 15.81 -10.02 7.33
CA LYS A 369 15.95 -11.27 6.59
C LYS A 369 16.54 -12.32 7.52
N ILE A 370 15.83 -13.43 7.73
CA ILE A 370 16.23 -14.53 8.63
C ILE A 370 17.12 -15.53 7.89
N ASP A 371 16.70 -15.97 6.70
CA ASP A 371 17.42 -16.95 5.86
C ASP A 371 17.24 -16.61 4.37
N SER A 372 17.64 -17.46 3.46
CA SER A 372 17.64 -17.24 2.00
C SER A 372 16.34 -16.64 1.48
N ASP A 373 15.20 -17.20 1.88
CA ASP A 373 13.87 -16.77 1.43
C ASP A 373 12.88 -16.52 2.60
N ILE A 374 13.37 -16.59 3.86
CA ILE A 374 12.57 -16.36 5.06
C ILE A 374 12.80 -14.95 5.58
N TYR A 375 11.73 -14.22 5.78
CA TYR A 375 11.73 -12.85 6.26
C TYR A 375 10.84 -12.69 7.48
N SER A 376 11.31 -11.93 8.47
CA SER A 376 10.47 -11.43 9.54
C SER A 376 9.69 -10.22 9.03
N LEU A 377 8.36 -10.30 9.08
CA LEU A 377 7.43 -9.30 8.58
C LEU A 377 6.68 -8.65 9.74
N ARG A 378 6.31 -7.38 9.57
CA ARG A 378 5.50 -6.63 10.54
C ARG A 378 4.59 -5.62 9.85
N LEU A 379 3.61 -5.09 10.59
CA LEU A 379 2.88 -3.91 10.17
C LEU A 379 3.80 -2.68 10.19
N PRO A 380 3.86 -1.86 9.11
CA PRO A 380 4.83 -0.77 9.04
C PRO A 380 4.57 0.32 10.10
N ASN A 381 3.32 0.71 10.33
CA ASN A 381 3.00 1.86 11.15
C ASN A 381 1.54 1.86 11.65
N LYS A 382 1.18 2.91 12.42
CA LYS A 382 -0.18 3.09 12.96
C LYS A 382 -1.25 3.25 11.88
N GLU A 383 -0.93 3.92 10.77
CA GLU A 383 -1.87 4.12 9.66
C GLU A 383 -2.36 2.77 9.11
N ILE A 384 -1.44 1.86 8.82
CA ILE A 384 -1.75 0.52 8.32
C ILE A 384 -2.40 -0.35 9.39
N LYS A 385 -1.92 -0.27 10.63
CA LYS A 385 -2.55 -1.02 11.75
C LYS A 385 -4.02 -0.66 11.90
N ASN A 386 -4.36 0.62 11.83
CA ASN A 386 -5.74 1.10 11.92
C ASN A 386 -6.60 0.64 10.73
N LEU A 387 -6.02 0.61 9.51
CA LEU A 387 -6.70 0.08 8.34
C LEU A 387 -7.06 -1.40 8.50
N PHE A 388 -6.08 -2.23 8.86
CA PHE A 388 -6.30 -3.67 9.04
C PHE A 388 -7.37 -3.93 10.09
N LYS A 389 -7.29 -3.28 11.24
CA LYS A 389 -8.31 -3.39 12.29
C LYS A 389 -9.70 -3.04 11.77
N LYS A 390 -9.84 -1.92 11.04
CA LYS A 390 -11.10 -1.47 10.47
C LYS A 390 -11.66 -2.46 9.45
N GLU A 391 -10.83 -2.95 8.52
CA GLU A 391 -11.29 -3.89 7.49
C GLU A 391 -11.59 -5.27 8.08
N PHE A 392 -10.82 -5.73 9.05
CA PHE A 392 -11.10 -6.96 9.80
C PHE A 392 -12.46 -6.90 10.47
N ILE A 393 -12.74 -5.82 11.19
CA ILE A 393 -14.04 -5.57 11.82
C ILE A 393 -15.17 -5.57 10.79
N ASN A 394 -14.96 -4.89 9.64
CA ASN A 394 -15.96 -4.78 8.59
C ASN A 394 -16.30 -6.13 7.96
N THR A 395 -15.28 -6.95 7.72
CA THR A 395 -15.43 -8.24 7.03
C THR A 395 -16.13 -9.27 7.89
N HIS A 396 -15.79 -9.33 9.18
CA HIS A 396 -16.26 -10.39 10.06
C HIS A 396 -17.53 -10.03 10.87
N PHE A 397 -17.75 -8.76 11.20
CA PHE A 397 -18.77 -8.37 12.18
C PHE A 397 -19.77 -7.30 11.70
N GLY A 398 -19.39 -6.48 10.72
CA GLY A 398 -20.21 -5.36 10.23
C GLY A 398 -20.15 -4.10 11.11
N ILE A 399 -19.82 -2.97 10.52
CA ILE A 399 -19.61 -1.67 11.20
C ILE A 399 -20.78 -1.24 12.09
N SER A 400 -22.03 -1.48 11.65
CA SER A 400 -23.20 -0.95 12.35
C SER A 400 -23.37 -1.56 13.73
N LEU A 401 -23.12 -2.86 13.88
CA LEU A 401 -23.26 -3.57 15.14
C LEU A 401 -22.15 -3.18 16.12
N PHE A 402 -20.93 -3.09 15.64
CA PHE A 402 -19.79 -2.61 16.43
C PHE A 402 -20.02 -1.20 16.99
N ARG A 403 -20.43 -0.27 16.12
CA ARG A 403 -20.72 1.09 16.54
C ARG A 403 -21.79 1.11 17.64
N LYS A 404 -22.89 0.37 17.48
CA LYS A 404 -23.93 0.28 18.49
C LYS A 404 -23.42 -0.28 19.81
N THR A 405 -22.54 -1.29 19.76
CA THR A 405 -21.91 -1.88 20.96
C THR A 405 -21.06 -0.85 21.69
N MET A 406 -20.22 -0.12 20.97
CA MET A 406 -19.33 0.90 21.56
C MET A 406 -20.11 2.11 22.08
N GLU A 407 -21.14 2.57 21.36
CA GLU A 407 -22.03 3.62 21.83
C GLU A 407 -22.78 3.19 23.11
N ALA A 408 -23.20 1.93 23.20
CA ALA A 408 -23.85 1.40 24.40
C ALA A 408 -22.89 1.40 25.61
N LEU A 409 -21.63 0.97 25.43
CA LEU A 409 -20.60 1.05 26.48
C LEU A 409 -20.37 2.49 26.94
N LYS A 410 -20.11 3.41 26.00
CA LYS A 410 -19.84 4.83 26.25
C LYS A 410 -21.00 5.52 26.99
N ASN A 411 -22.23 5.15 26.67
CA ASN A 411 -23.44 5.69 27.28
C ASN A 411 -23.93 4.92 28.53
N LEU A 412 -23.14 3.99 29.05
CA LEU A 412 -23.45 3.17 30.25
C LEU A 412 -24.70 2.30 30.07
N LYS A 413 -25.07 1.95 28.85
CA LYS A 413 -26.21 1.07 28.54
C LYS A 413 -25.75 -0.39 28.52
N PHE A 414 -25.37 -0.92 29.68
CA PHE A 414 -24.70 -2.22 29.76
C PHE A 414 -25.55 -3.40 29.29
N ASN A 415 -26.86 -3.34 29.44
CA ASN A 415 -27.76 -4.36 28.89
C ASN A 415 -27.74 -4.38 27.35
N ASP A 416 -27.70 -3.19 26.73
CA ASP A 416 -27.58 -3.07 25.28
C ASP A 416 -26.15 -3.48 24.82
N PHE A 417 -25.13 -3.11 25.59
CA PHE A 417 -23.74 -3.52 25.35
C PHE A 417 -23.60 -5.05 25.37
N GLU A 418 -24.09 -5.72 26.42
CA GLU A 418 -24.12 -7.19 26.53
C GLU A 418 -24.85 -7.81 25.35
N LYS A 419 -26.03 -7.32 25.03
CA LYS A 419 -26.87 -7.82 23.93
C LYS A 419 -26.16 -7.69 22.57
N TYR A 420 -25.62 -6.53 22.25
CA TYR A 420 -24.95 -6.31 20.97
C TYR A 420 -23.62 -7.06 20.89
N PHE A 421 -22.88 -7.14 21.99
CA PHE A 421 -21.68 -7.93 22.05
C PHE A 421 -21.98 -9.43 21.88
N GLN A 422 -23.04 -9.93 22.52
CA GLN A 422 -23.53 -11.30 22.32
C GLN A 422 -23.89 -11.57 20.85
N GLU A 423 -24.51 -10.61 20.17
CA GLU A 423 -24.82 -10.73 18.74
C GLU A 423 -23.54 -10.80 17.88
N ILE A 424 -22.50 -10.04 18.21
CA ILE A 424 -21.17 -10.12 17.57
C ILE A 424 -20.59 -11.50 17.76
N MET A 425 -20.60 -12.03 18.99
CA MET A 425 -20.09 -13.37 19.31
C MET A 425 -20.81 -14.48 18.52
N LEU A 426 -22.11 -14.38 18.35
CA LEU A 426 -22.90 -15.35 17.59
C LEU A 426 -22.62 -15.30 16.09
N LYS A 427 -22.29 -14.12 15.55
CA LYS A 427 -21.91 -13.92 14.14
C LYS A 427 -20.45 -14.25 13.85
N SER A 428 -19.60 -14.36 14.88
CA SER A 428 -18.21 -14.80 14.69
C SER A 428 -18.21 -16.20 14.06
N THR A 429 -17.38 -16.37 13.03
CA THR A 429 -17.36 -17.59 12.23
C THR A 429 -16.96 -18.82 13.06
N SER A 430 -17.43 -20.00 12.64
CA SER A 430 -17.18 -21.27 13.30
C SER A 430 -15.71 -21.71 13.37
N ASN A 431 -14.81 -20.99 12.68
CA ASN A 431 -13.39 -21.32 12.54
C ASN A 431 -12.48 -20.75 13.64
N TRP A 432 -13.05 -19.98 14.58
CA TRP A 432 -12.28 -19.40 15.68
C TRP A 432 -12.32 -20.33 16.88
N ASP A 433 -11.15 -20.62 17.43
CA ASP A 433 -11.05 -21.38 18.68
C ASP A 433 -11.47 -20.50 19.86
N THR A 434 -12.76 -20.56 20.18
CA THR A 434 -13.37 -19.82 21.30
C THR A 434 -12.99 -20.36 22.69
N SER A 435 -12.06 -21.32 22.76
CA SER A 435 -11.57 -21.85 24.05
C SER A 435 -10.39 -21.04 24.62
N LYS A 436 -9.78 -20.16 23.83
CA LYS A 436 -8.61 -19.37 24.26
C LYS A 436 -8.99 -17.95 24.67
N GLU A 437 -8.50 -17.51 25.81
CA GLU A 437 -8.66 -16.13 26.31
C GLU A 437 -8.13 -15.08 25.32
N ALA A 438 -7.05 -15.39 24.62
CA ALA A 438 -6.45 -14.56 23.57
C ALA A 438 -7.45 -14.16 22.46
N PHE A 439 -8.36 -15.07 22.07
CA PHE A 439 -9.42 -14.75 21.10
C PHE A 439 -10.35 -13.62 21.56
N TYR A 440 -10.86 -13.74 22.79
CA TYR A 440 -11.79 -12.73 23.33
C TYR A 440 -11.07 -11.40 23.55
N HIS A 441 -9.81 -11.46 23.94
CA HIS A 441 -8.96 -10.30 24.09
C HIS A 441 -8.72 -9.60 22.76
N GLY A 442 -8.33 -10.31 21.72
CA GLY A 442 -8.11 -9.76 20.36
C GLY A 442 -9.40 -9.16 19.76
N LEU A 443 -10.52 -9.85 19.90
CA LEU A 443 -11.82 -9.35 19.47
C LEU A 443 -12.21 -8.06 20.20
N SER A 444 -12.07 -8.05 21.52
CA SER A 444 -12.38 -6.88 22.35
C SER A 444 -11.46 -5.72 22.05
N LEU A 445 -10.16 -5.97 21.86
CA LEU A 445 -9.20 -4.95 21.45
C LEU A 445 -9.55 -4.35 20.08
N GLY A 446 -9.95 -5.18 19.12
CA GLY A 446 -10.45 -4.74 17.82
C GLY A 446 -11.68 -3.85 17.94
N MET A 447 -12.63 -4.24 18.78
CA MET A 447 -13.85 -3.45 19.05
C MET A 447 -13.54 -2.10 19.71
N LEU A 448 -12.72 -2.13 20.74
CA LEU A 448 -12.40 -0.93 21.54
C LEU A 448 -11.54 0.07 20.78
N SER A 449 -10.75 -0.38 19.79
CA SER A 449 -10.02 0.54 18.90
C SER A 449 -10.94 1.47 18.08
N TYR A 450 -12.22 1.17 18.02
CA TYR A 450 -13.22 2.08 17.45
C TYR A 450 -13.40 3.36 18.27
N LEU A 451 -12.99 3.33 19.54
CA LEU A 451 -13.00 4.47 20.45
C LEU A 451 -11.69 5.28 20.44
N ASP A 452 -10.72 4.93 19.60
CA ASP A 452 -9.39 5.59 19.56
C ASP A 452 -9.46 7.12 19.32
N ASN A 453 -10.55 7.63 18.75
CA ASN A 453 -10.76 9.07 18.62
C ASN A 453 -11.00 9.77 19.97
N ASP A 454 -11.69 9.09 20.90
CA ASP A 454 -12.08 9.66 22.19
C ASP A 454 -11.24 9.13 23.36
N TYR A 455 -10.58 7.98 23.18
CA TYR A 455 -9.86 7.26 24.23
C TYR A 455 -8.46 6.81 23.79
N TYR A 456 -7.54 6.74 24.75
CA TYR A 456 -6.33 5.93 24.63
C TYR A 456 -6.66 4.52 25.08
N VAL A 457 -6.58 3.55 24.17
CA VAL A 457 -6.84 2.13 24.44
C VAL A 457 -5.52 1.44 24.75
N THR A 458 -5.39 0.90 25.96
CA THR A 458 -4.20 0.13 26.37
C THR A 458 -4.61 -1.26 26.84
N SER A 459 -3.77 -2.25 26.54
CA SER A 459 -4.02 -3.64 26.89
C SER A 459 -2.77 -4.33 27.42
N ASN A 460 -2.95 -5.27 28.34
CA ASN A 460 -1.88 -6.10 28.88
C ASN A 460 -0.70 -5.34 29.52
N PHE A 461 -0.94 -4.18 30.13
CA PHE A 461 0.05 -3.41 30.87
C PHE A 461 -0.07 -3.60 32.38
N GLU A 462 1.01 -3.37 33.10
CA GLU A 462 1.03 -3.39 34.55
C GLU A 462 0.43 -2.12 35.15
N ALA A 463 -0.50 -2.30 36.08
CA ALA A 463 -1.03 -1.24 36.92
C ALA A 463 -1.37 -1.77 38.32
N GLY A 464 -1.14 -0.98 39.36
CA GLY A 464 -1.37 -1.40 40.73
C GLY A 464 -0.55 -2.64 41.11
N PHE A 465 -1.23 -3.70 41.52
CA PHE A 465 -0.59 -4.95 41.95
C PHE A 465 -0.72 -6.09 40.90
N GLY A 466 -0.92 -5.77 39.63
CA GLY A 466 -1.05 -6.79 38.59
C GLY A 466 -1.12 -6.22 37.20
N ARG A 467 -1.47 -7.10 36.26
CA ARG A 467 -1.63 -6.79 34.84
C ARG A 467 -3.11 -6.80 34.50
N TYR A 468 -3.61 -5.70 33.95
CA TYR A 468 -4.99 -5.58 33.51
C TYR A 468 -5.15 -6.04 32.04
N ASP A 469 -6.35 -6.48 31.68
CA ASP A 469 -6.64 -6.84 30.31
C ASP A 469 -6.79 -5.61 29.42
N MET A 470 -7.66 -4.65 29.78
CA MET A 470 -7.83 -3.42 28.98
C MET A 470 -8.20 -2.21 29.81
N ILE A 471 -7.66 -1.05 29.41
CA ILE A 471 -8.07 0.27 29.91
C ILE A 471 -8.44 1.18 28.75
N LEU A 472 -9.58 1.86 28.86
CA LEU A 472 -9.99 2.98 28.03
C LEU A 472 -9.78 4.27 28.84
N GLU A 473 -8.67 4.95 28.59
CA GLU A 473 -8.36 6.24 29.19
C GLU A 473 -8.90 7.38 28.31
N PRO A 474 -9.82 8.22 28.79
CA PRO A 474 -10.39 9.27 27.96
C PRO A 474 -9.33 10.35 27.64
N LYS A 475 -9.28 10.81 26.39
CA LYS A 475 -8.42 11.93 25.98
C LYS A 475 -8.79 13.24 26.68
N ASN A 476 -10.07 13.42 26.97
CA ASN A 476 -10.53 14.49 27.86
C ASN A 476 -10.75 13.92 29.26
N LYS A 477 -9.93 14.29 30.21
CA LYS A 477 -9.93 13.80 31.59
C LYS A 477 -11.26 13.96 32.36
N TYR A 478 -12.16 14.80 31.88
CA TYR A 478 -13.50 14.96 32.46
C TYR A 478 -14.50 13.89 31.99
N ASN A 479 -14.14 13.14 30.94
CA ASN A 479 -14.93 12.01 30.47
C ASN A 479 -14.64 10.77 31.33
N ARG A 480 -15.48 9.75 31.18
CA ARG A 480 -15.41 8.50 31.94
C ARG A 480 -14.34 7.58 31.36
N ALA A 481 -13.52 6.99 32.23
CA ALA A 481 -12.64 5.89 31.92
C ALA A 481 -13.33 4.53 32.13
N PHE A 482 -12.88 3.50 31.42
CA PHE A 482 -13.33 2.12 31.62
C PHE A 482 -12.12 1.22 31.83
N ILE A 483 -12.24 0.31 32.81
CA ILE A 483 -11.30 -0.79 33.02
C ILE A 483 -12.06 -2.08 32.79
N LEU A 484 -11.59 -2.89 31.83
CA LEU A 484 -12.20 -4.15 31.47
C LEU A 484 -11.30 -5.31 31.88
N GLU A 485 -11.89 -6.33 32.46
CA GLU A 485 -11.23 -7.58 32.84
C GLU A 485 -12.05 -8.75 32.30
N PHE A 486 -11.35 -9.75 31.75
CA PHE A 486 -11.95 -10.89 31.08
C PHE A 486 -11.77 -12.16 31.88
N LYS A 487 -12.76 -13.06 31.79
CA LYS A 487 -12.70 -14.39 32.33
C LYS A 487 -13.24 -15.38 31.31
N VAL A 488 -12.57 -16.51 31.15
CA VAL A 488 -13.06 -17.60 30.30
C VAL A 488 -13.53 -18.74 31.18
N SER A 489 -14.69 -19.30 30.86
CA SER A 489 -15.31 -20.41 31.59
C SER A 489 -15.39 -21.66 30.73
N ASP A 490 -15.32 -22.81 31.39
CA ASP A 490 -15.67 -24.13 30.86
C ASP A 490 -17.15 -24.52 31.12
N ASP A 491 -17.88 -23.70 31.88
CA ASP A 491 -19.26 -23.93 32.31
C ASP A 491 -20.11 -22.65 32.18
N GLU A 492 -21.16 -22.72 31.38
CA GLU A 492 -22.07 -21.60 31.14
C GLU A 492 -22.71 -21.04 32.44
N ASN A 493 -23.03 -21.89 33.40
CA ASN A 493 -23.67 -21.51 34.64
C ASN A 493 -22.77 -20.65 35.55
N LYS A 494 -21.49 -20.58 35.28
CA LYS A 494 -20.51 -19.78 36.06
C LYS A 494 -20.33 -18.37 35.52
N LEU A 495 -20.88 -18.00 34.36
CA LEU A 495 -20.62 -16.73 33.69
C LEU A 495 -20.92 -15.51 34.57
N GLU A 496 -22.06 -15.47 35.23
CA GLU A 496 -22.46 -14.35 36.10
C GLU A 496 -21.45 -14.19 37.27
N LYS A 497 -21.13 -15.28 37.94
CA LYS A 497 -20.15 -15.29 39.04
C LYS A 497 -18.76 -14.83 38.58
N LEU A 498 -18.30 -15.31 37.43
CA LEU A 498 -16.97 -14.98 36.91
C LEU A 498 -16.90 -13.52 36.43
N SER A 499 -17.95 -12.94 35.86
CA SER A 499 -17.99 -11.53 35.50
C SER A 499 -17.92 -10.62 36.74
N GLU A 500 -18.52 -11.01 37.87
CA GLU A 500 -18.40 -10.33 39.16
C GLU A 500 -17.01 -10.51 39.79
N GLU A 501 -16.39 -11.69 39.66
CA GLU A 501 -15.01 -11.96 40.10
C GLU A 501 -14.01 -11.10 39.33
N ALA A 502 -14.23 -10.84 38.04
CA ALA A 502 -13.44 -9.93 37.23
C ALA A 502 -13.43 -8.50 37.82
N ILE A 503 -14.60 -8.00 38.25
CA ILE A 503 -14.69 -6.70 38.92
C ILE A 503 -13.91 -6.68 40.24
N LYS A 504 -14.04 -7.74 41.06
CA LYS A 504 -13.29 -7.86 42.31
C LYS A 504 -11.78 -7.85 42.07
N GLN A 505 -11.31 -8.50 41.00
CA GLN A 505 -9.91 -8.48 40.63
C GLN A 505 -9.41 -7.08 40.30
N ILE A 506 -10.18 -6.26 39.53
CA ILE A 506 -9.84 -4.87 39.25
C ILE A 506 -9.68 -4.08 40.54
N GLU A 507 -10.58 -4.26 41.51
CA GLU A 507 -10.55 -3.57 42.81
C GLU A 507 -9.36 -4.02 43.67
N GLU A 508 -9.17 -5.34 43.86
CA GLU A 508 -8.10 -5.89 44.68
C GLU A 508 -6.71 -5.55 44.13
N LYS A 509 -6.55 -5.57 42.81
CA LYS A 509 -5.30 -5.25 42.13
C LYS A 509 -5.08 -3.74 41.92
N LYS A 510 -6.08 -2.90 42.22
CA LYS A 510 -6.01 -1.44 42.12
C LYS A 510 -5.59 -0.94 40.73
N TYR A 511 -6.17 -1.46 39.67
CA TYR A 511 -5.84 -1.08 38.30
C TYR A 511 -6.15 0.39 37.97
N ASP A 512 -6.96 1.07 38.79
CA ASP A 512 -7.38 2.46 38.66
C ASP A 512 -6.34 3.48 39.17
N VAL A 513 -5.29 3.05 39.86
CA VAL A 513 -4.29 3.95 40.53
C VAL A 513 -3.68 4.93 39.52
N ASN A 514 -3.27 4.44 38.34
CA ASN A 514 -2.63 5.28 37.34
C ASN A 514 -3.60 6.32 36.73
N LEU A 515 -4.86 5.96 36.53
CA LEU A 515 -5.90 6.89 36.06
C LEU A 515 -6.19 7.97 37.09
N LYS A 516 -6.34 7.60 38.34
CA LYS A 516 -6.55 8.54 39.46
C LYS A 516 -5.38 9.49 39.63
N ALA A 517 -4.14 9.02 39.51
CA ALA A 517 -2.93 9.84 39.55
C ALA A 517 -2.89 10.91 38.44
N ARG A 518 -3.54 10.66 37.29
CA ARG A 518 -3.72 11.60 36.16
C ARG A 518 -4.94 12.51 36.31
N GLY A 519 -5.68 12.40 37.43
CA GLY A 519 -6.85 13.23 37.72
C GLY A 519 -8.15 12.76 37.04
N ILE A 520 -8.24 11.49 36.66
CA ILE A 520 -9.46 10.88 36.12
C ILE A 520 -10.19 10.20 37.27
N GLU A 521 -11.31 10.80 37.69
CA GLU A 521 -12.11 10.34 38.85
C GLU A 521 -13.29 9.46 38.43
N ASN A 522 -13.85 9.70 37.25
CA ASN A 522 -14.98 8.93 36.73
C ASN A 522 -14.50 7.63 36.06
N ILE A 523 -14.44 6.55 36.83
CA ILE A 523 -13.97 5.24 36.32
C ILE A 523 -15.08 4.21 36.50
N THR A 524 -15.34 3.42 35.46
CA THR A 524 -16.27 2.27 35.51
C THR A 524 -15.46 0.98 35.31
N PHE A 525 -15.70 0.03 36.18
CA PHE A 525 -15.14 -1.32 36.09
C PHE A 525 -16.12 -2.21 35.35
N VAL A 526 -15.64 -2.99 34.39
CA VAL A 526 -16.45 -3.87 33.55
C VAL A 526 -15.81 -5.25 33.56
N GLY A 527 -16.52 -6.22 34.13
CA GLY A 527 -16.15 -7.62 34.12
C GLY A 527 -16.90 -8.36 33.02
N ILE A 528 -16.19 -9.09 32.16
CA ILE A 528 -16.80 -9.84 31.06
C ILE A 528 -16.36 -11.29 31.16
N ALA A 529 -17.33 -12.21 31.28
CA ALA A 529 -17.08 -13.64 31.29
C ALA A 529 -17.56 -14.29 30.00
N PHE A 530 -16.77 -15.21 29.44
CA PHE A 530 -17.04 -15.89 28.18
C PHE A 530 -17.15 -17.42 28.37
N TYR A 531 -18.09 -18.03 27.63
CA TYR A 531 -18.18 -19.47 27.44
C TYR A 531 -18.54 -19.74 25.97
N GLY A 532 -17.57 -20.19 25.18
CA GLY A 532 -17.74 -20.32 23.74
C GLY A 532 -18.26 -19.00 23.13
N LYS A 533 -19.41 -19.02 22.47
CA LYS A 533 -20.03 -17.82 21.90
C LYS A 533 -20.94 -17.06 22.86
N ARG A 534 -21.06 -17.45 24.11
CA ARG A 534 -21.87 -16.80 25.13
C ARG A 534 -21.03 -15.89 26.02
N LEU A 535 -21.61 -14.80 26.47
CA LEU A 535 -20.95 -13.90 27.39
C LEU A 535 -21.93 -13.33 28.43
N LYS A 536 -21.37 -12.87 29.54
CA LYS A 536 -22.05 -12.13 30.59
C LYS A 536 -21.24 -10.92 30.99
N VAL A 537 -21.91 -9.77 31.19
CA VAL A 537 -21.27 -8.51 31.57
C VAL A 537 -21.75 -8.09 32.95
N SER A 538 -20.80 -7.81 33.85
CA SER A 538 -21.06 -7.14 35.13
C SER A 538 -20.32 -5.81 35.15
N TYR A 539 -20.80 -4.82 35.92
CA TYR A 539 -20.21 -3.49 35.98
C TYR A 539 -20.36 -2.83 37.35
N LYS A 540 -19.47 -1.89 37.66
CA LYS A 540 -19.48 -1.11 38.90
C LYS A 540 -19.03 0.31 38.67
#